data_f1bceae4432033eb1c6acd35a69afdc3
#
_entry.id   f1bceae4432033eb1c6acd35a69afdc3
#
_cell.length_a   1.000
_cell.length_b   1.000
_cell.length_c   1.000
_cell.angle_alpha   90.00
_cell.angle_beta   90.00
_cell.angle_gamma   90.00
#
_symmetry.space_group_name_H-M   'P 1'
#
loop_
_entity.id
_entity.type
_entity.pdbx_description
1 polymer ?
#
loop_
_entity_poly.entity_id
_entity_poly.type
_entity_poly.pdbx_seq_one_letter_code
_entity_poly.pdbx_strand_id
1 'polypeptide(L)'
;MRTFTYLNLYGYLTDAVVVNRLLPSEGYFAAWSEVQREQLELVRSAFEPVPVLTARYMEREVVGAEMLDRLADEVFDGSDPAAVLHTELAQQLVSDNGRATLRVNVPFAEKGDLTLKKIGIEVIVRVGTQKRTIMLPPALAAYSASGARFEDGTLEIRFEKNRDAH
;
A
#
# COMPACT_ATOMS: atom_id res chain seq x y z
N MET A 1 8.73 3.73 2.45
CA MET A 1 7.40 4.06 3.02
C MET A 1 6.61 5.07 2.17
N ARG A 2 7.09 6.28 1.88
CA ARG A 2 6.36 7.27 1.05
C ARG A 2 5.90 6.73 -0.31
N THR A 3 6.75 5.99 -1.03
CA THR A 3 6.40 5.38 -2.32
C THR A 3 5.20 4.43 -2.20
N PHE A 4 5.14 3.61 -1.16
CA PHE A 4 4.03 2.70 -0.91
C PHE A 4 2.71 3.46 -0.69
N THR A 5 2.74 4.54 0.11
CA THR A 5 1.57 5.43 0.28
C THR A 5 1.08 5.97 -1.06
N TYR A 6 1.99 6.37 -1.93
CA TYR A 6 1.62 6.91 -3.25
C TYR A 6 1.11 5.83 -4.20
N LEU A 7 1.69 4.62 -4.21
CA LEU A 7 1.15 3.48 -4.97
C LEU A 7 -0.29 3.19 -4.56
N ASN A 8 -0.57 3.09 -3.27
CA ASN A 8 -1.92 2.90 -2.75
C ASN A 8 -2.85 4.05 -3.12
N LEU A 9 -2.40 5.31 -2.96
CA LEU A 9 -3.17 6.48 -3.36
C LEU A 9 -3.59 6.39 -4.83
N TYR A 10 -2.70 5.96 -5.72
CA TYR A 10 -2.99 5.80 -7.14
C TYR A 10 -3.73 4.50 -7.48
N GLY A 11 -4.02 3.67 -6.50
CA GLY A 11 -4.79 2.43 -6.65
C GLY A 11 -3.98 1.26 -7.21
N TYR A 12 -2.66 1.35 -7.14
CA TYR A 12 -1.79 0.21 -7.43
C TYR A 12 -1.83 -0.79 -6.28
N LEU A 13 -2.08 -2.04 -6.60
CA LEU A 13 -1.95 -3.12 -5.66
C LEU A 13 -0.46 -3.48 -5.52
N THR A 14 0.04 -3.46 -4.30
CA THR A 14 1.37 -3.96 -3.97
C THR A 14 1.22 -5.40 -3.52
N ASP A 15 1.77 -6.32 -4.28
CA ASP A 15 1.63 -7.75 -4.06
C ASP A 15 2.60 -8.27 -2.99
N ALA A 16 3.80 -7.74 -2.97
CA ALA A 16 4.82 -8.05 -1.96
C ALA A 16 5.84 -6.93 -1.82
N VAL A 17 6.57 -6.94 -0.71
CA VAL A 17 7.76 -6.12 -0.48
C VAL A 17 8.96 -7.06 -0.38
N VAL A 18 10.02 -6.79 -1.12
CA VAL A 18 11.27 -7.58 -1.05
C VAL A 18 12.34 -6.77 -0.32
N VAL A 19 12.78 -7.27 0.84
CA VAL A 19 13.95 -6.73 1.55
C VAL A 19 15.18 -7.49 1.08
N ASN A 20 15.96 -6.84 0.25
CA ASN A 20 17.13 -7.42 -0.41
C ASN A 20 18.42 -7.15 0.35
N ARG A 21 19.42 -8.01 0.17
CA ARG A 21 20.78 -7.87 0.71
C ARG A 21 20.83 -7.92 2.23
N LEU A 22 20.09 -8.84 2.85
CA LEU A 22 20.22 -9.11 4.27
C LEU A 22 21.62 -9.65 4.58
N LEU A 23 22.30 -9.02 5.51
CA LEU A 23 23.66 -9.37 5.88
C LEU A 23 23.71 -10.71 6.63
N PRO A 24 24.78 -11.50 6.47
CA PRO A 24 24.98 -12.71 7.24
C PRO A 24 25.01 -12.44 8.75
N SER A 25 24.46 -13.37 9.53
CA SER A 25 24.46 -13.28 10.99
C SER A 25 25.80 -13.62 11.65
N GLU A 26 26.80 -14.01 10.86
CA GLU A 26 28.08 -14.48 11.35
C GLU A 26 29.24 -13.62 10.85
N GLY A 27 30.40 -13.77 11.52
CA GLY A 27 31.64 -13.11 11.14
C GLY A 27 31.59 -11.60 11.30
N TYR A 28 32.20 -10.88 10.36
CA TYR A 28 32.37 -9.42 10.40
C TYR A 28 31.04 -8.66 10.49
N PHE A 29 29.98 -9.21 9.92
CA PHE A 29 28.67 -8.56 9.85
C PHE A 29 27.73 -8.86 11.02
N ALA A 30 28.14 -9.67 11.99
CA ALA A 30 27.26 -10.12 13.08
C ALA A 30 26.56 -8.96 13.83
N ALA A 31 27.29 -7.90 14.17
CA ALA A 31 26.71 -6.74 14.86
C ALA A 31 25.71 -5.97 13.95
N TRP A 32 25.97 -5.88 12.67
CA TRP A 32 25.08 -5.22 11.70
C TRP A 32 23.83 -6.05 11.44
N SER A 33 23.94 -7.38 11.42
CA SER A 33 22.79 -8.26 11.20
C SER A 33 21.79 -8.19 12.34
N GLU A 34 22.22 -7.95 13.58
CA GLU A 34 21.34 -7.75 14.73
C GLU A 34 20.49 -6.46 14.55
N VAL A 35 21.13 -5.34 14.21
CA VAL A 35 20.43 -4.09 13.92
C VAL A 35 19.46 -4.28 12.73
N GLN A 36 19.90 -5.00 11.70
CA GLN A 36 19.07 -5.27 10.53
C GLN A 36 17.86 -6.13 10.88
N ARG A 37 17.98 -7.09 11.76
CA ARG A 37 16.88 -7.93 12.25
C ARG A 37 15.80 -7.07 12.91
N GLU A 38 16.19 -6.14 13.78
CA GLU A 38 15.24 -5.22 14.42
C GLU A 38 14.52 -4.35 13.37
N GLN A 39 15.26 -3.82 12.38
CA GLN A 39 14.67 -3.02 11.31
C GLN A 39 13.75 -3.85 10.41
N LEU A 40 14.06 -5.13 10.17
CA LEU A 40 13.20 -6.03 9.40
C LEU A 40 11.85 -6.25 10.08
N GLU A 41 11.82 -6.41 11.41
CA GLU A 41 10.56 -6.53 12.15
C GLU A 41 9.71 -5.24 12.05
N LEU A 42 10.34 -4.07 12.10
CA LEU A 42 9.65 -2.81 11.87
C LEU A 42 9.08 -2.72 10.44
N VAL A 43 9.83 -3.20 9.44
CA VAL A 43 9.35 -3.26 8.05
C VAL A 43 8.15 -4.20 7.95
N ARG A 44 8.23 -5.41 8.52
CA ARG A 44 7.12 -6.38 8.50
C ARG A 44 5.85 -5.78 9.10
N SER A 45 5.95 -5.24 10.32
CA SER A 45 4.82 -4.59 10.97
C SER A 45 4.25 -3.42 10.17
N ALA A 46 5.14 -2.62 9.56
CA ALA A 46 4.73 -1.44 8.82
C ALA A 46 4.00 -1.74 7.50
N PHE A 47 4.31 -2.86 6.86
CA PHE A 47 3.69 -3.24 5.58
C PHE A 47 2.56 -4.25 5.72
N GLU A 48 2.28 -4.75 6.93
CA GLU A 48 1.15 -5.64 7.17
C GLU A 48 -0.15 -5.03 6.58
N PRO A 49 -0.98 -5.82 5.86
CA PRO A 49 -0.92 -7.26 5.60
C PRO A 49 -0.12 -7.65 4.35
N VAL A 50 0.58 -6.74 3.67
CA VAL A 50 1.40 -7.06 2.50
C VAL A 50 2.60 -7.92 2.92
N PRO A 51 2.81 -9.10 2.32
CA PRO A 51 3.90 -9.99 2.69
C PRO A 51 5.27 -9.36 2.41
N VAL A 52 6.19 -9.58 3.33
CA VAL A 52 7.58 -9.13 3.21
C VAL A 52 8.47 -10.33 2.97
N LEU A 53 8.93 -10.45 1.73
CA LEU A 53 9.91 -11.44 1.30
C LEU A 53 11.32 -10.94 1.60
N THR A 54 12.27 -11.86 1.73
CA THR A 54 13.65 -11.51 2.06
C THR A 54 14.64 -12.19 1.13
N ALA A 55 15.74 -11.50 0.82
CA ALA A 55 16.87 -12.09 0.12
C ALA A 55 18.17 -11.73 0.84
N ARG A 56 18.99 -12.75 1.13
CA ARG A 56 20.31 -12.55 1.74
C ARG A 56 21.29 -11.89 0.78
N TYR A 57 22.31 -11.30 1.32
CA TYR A 57 23.43 -10.81 0.55
C TYR A 57 24.17 -12.01 -0.06
N MET A 58 24.16 -12.07 -1.40
CA MET A 58 24.79 -13.18 -2.10
C MET A 58 26.33 -13.03 -2.08
N GLU A 59 27.01 -14.14 -1.98
CA GLU A 59 28.48 -14.20 -1.90
C GLU A 59 29.20 -13.75 -3.19
N ARG A 60 28.47 -13.70 -4.30
CA ARG A 60 28.95 -13.20 -5.60
C ARG A 60 27.83 -12.46 -6.35
N GLU A 61 28.19 -11.78 -7.39
CA GLU A 61 27.25 -11.06 -8.24
C GLU A 61 26.21 -12.02 -8.86
N VAL A 62 24.94 -11.59 -8.86
CA VAL A 62 23.81 -12.38 -9.39
C VAL A 62 23.75 -12.18 -10.91
N VAL A 63 24.48 -13.03 -11.62
CA VAL A 63 24.54 -13.03 -13.09
C VAL A 63 24.40 -14.45 -13.62
N GLY A 64 23.63 -14.61 -14.69
CA GLY A 64 23.34 -15.90 -15.32
C GLY A 64 22.23 -16.69 -14.65
N ALA A 65 21.72 -17.71 -15.33
CA ALA A 65 20.55 -18.48 -14.92
C ALA A 65 20.75 -19.13 -13.54
N GLU A 66 21.88 -19.78 -13.29
CA GLU A 66 22.18 -20.46 -12.02
C GLU A 66 22.05 -19.51 -10.81
N MET A 67 22.58 -18.28 -10.91
CA MET A 67 22.51 -17.34 -9.79
C MET A 67 21.14 -16.71 -9.64
N LEU A 68 20.41 -16.56 -10.74
CA LEU A 68 19.02 -16.10 -10.72
C LEU A 68 18.10 -17.15 -10.10
N ASP A 69 18.30 -18.44 -10.42
CA ASP A 69 17.56 -19.53 -9.80
C ASP A 69 17.83 -19.58 -8.28
N ARG A 70 19.09 -19.47 -7.87
CA ARG A 70 19.43 -19.39 -6.43
C ARG A 70 18.80 -18.20 -5.72
N LEU A 71 18.74 -17.03 -6.37
CA LEU A 71 18.05 -15.88 -5.81
C LEU A 71 16.53 -16.10 -5.72
N ALA A 72 15.95 -16.74 -6.73
CA ALA A 72 14.51 -17.06 -6.72
C ALA A 72 14.19 -18.05 -5.58
N ASP A 73 14.96 -19.10 -5.43
CA ASP A 73 14.81 -20.05 -4.31
C ASP A 73 14.93 -19.36 -2.96
N GLU A 74 15.88 -18.44 -2.82
CA GLU A 74 16.07 -17.65 -1.60
C GLU A 74 14.87 -16.74 -1.28
N VAL A 75 14.30 -16.07 -2.30
CA VAL A 75 13.19 -15.13 -2.12
C VAL A 75 11.86 -15.83 -1.92
N PHE A 76 11.60 -16.88 -2.70
CA PHE A 76 10.28 -17.52 -2.76
C PHE A 76 10.17 -18.79 -1.93
N ASP A 77 11.29 -19.36 -1.46
CA ASP A 77 11.34 -20.56 -0.59
C ASP A 77 10.42 -21.69 -1.10
N GLY A 78 10.51 -22.00 -2.39
CA GLY A 78 9.70 -23.00 -3.07
C GLY A 78 8.26 -22.60 -3.36
N SER A 79 7.85 -21.39 -3.03
CA SER A 79 6.55 -20.84 -3.42
C SER A 79 6.54 -20.46 -4.90
N ASP A 80 5.36 -20.47 -5.53
CA ASP A 80 5.22 -20.04 -6.92
C ASP A 80 5.44 -18.52 -7.04
N PRO A 81 6.49 -18.07 -7.75
CA PRO A 81 6.76 -16.63 -7.93
C PRO A 81 5.69 -15.90 -8.76
N ALA A 82 4.83 -16.64 -9.47
CA ALA A 82 3.70 -16.09 -10.22
C ALA A 82 2.40 -16.04 -9.40
N ALA A 83 2.40 -16.55 -8.18
CA ALA A 83 1.24 -16.47 -7.31
C ALA A 83 0.93 -15.03 -6.92
N VAL A 84 -0.36 -14.70 -6.82
CA VAL A 84 -0.80 -13.43 -6.23
C VAL A 84 -0.70 -13.56 -4.72
N LEU A 85 0.20 -12.79 -4.11
CA LEU A 85 0.51 -12.89 -2.68
C LEU A 85 -0.37 -11.98 -1.81
N HIS A 86 -0.98 -10.94 -2.42
CA HIS A 86 -1.84 -9.99 -1.71
C HIS A 86 -2.96 -9.49 -2.62
N THR A 87 -4.19 -9.48 -2.12
CA THR A 87 -5.40 -9.15 -2.91
C THR A 87 -6.23 -8.01 -2.34
N GLU A 88 -5.85 -7.41 -1.22
CA GLU A 88 -6.60 -6.30 -0.64
C GLU A 88 -6.48 -5.04 -1.50
N LEU A 89 -7.64 -4.53 -1.91
CA LEU A 89 -7.70 -3.36 -2.78
C LEU A 89 -7.26 -2.08 -2.05
N ALA A 90 -6.37 -1.32 -2.68
CA ALA A 90 -5.95 -0.01 -2.18
C ALA A 90 -7.09 1.01 -2.10
N GLN A 91 -8.19 0.76 -2.82
CA GLN A 91 -9.41 1.56 -2.73
C GLN A 91 -10.65 0.69 -2.91
N GLN A 92 -11.71 1.01 -2.18
CA GLN A 92 -12.98 0.32 -2.24
C GLN A 92 -14.14 1.33 -2.15
N LEU A 93 -15.13 1.19 -3.03
CA LEU A 93 -16.38 1.94 -2.95
C LEU A 93 -17.51 0.98 -2.58
N VAL A 94 -18.15 1.24 -1.46
CA VAL A 94 -19.34 0.50 -1.00
C VAL A 94 -20.52 1.44 -1.04
N SER A 95 -21.65 0.99 -1.59
CA SER A 95 -22.89 1.76 -1.60
C SER A 95 -24.03 0.92 -1.00
N ASP A 96 -24.73 1.49 -0.02
CA ASP A 96 -25.85 0.86 0.65
C ASP A 96 -26.88 1.91 1.10
N ASN A 97 -28.17 1.62 0.85
CA ASN A 97 -29.32 2.38 1.35
C ASN A 97 -29.22 3.91 1.20
N GLY A 98 -28.76 4.41 0.02
CA GLY A 98 -28.65 5.84 -0.25
C GLY A 98 -27.43 6.52 0.38
N ARG A 99 -26.51 5.72 0.94
CA ARG A 99 -25.19 6.14 1.39
C ARG A 99 -24.12 5.46 0.56
N ALA A 100 -23.00 6.13 0.37
CA ALA A 100 -21.83 5.53 -0.24
C ALA A 100 -20.59 5.87 0.59
N THR A 101 -19.66 4.93 0.67
CA THR A 101 -18.41 5.10 1.39
C THR A 101 -17.27 4.70 0.46
N LEU A 102 -16.35 5.64 0.23
CA LEU A 102 -15.10 5.39 -0.46
C LEU A 102 -14.00 5.23 0.60
N ARG A 103 -13.36 4.08 0.59
CA ARG A 103 -12.16 3.79 1.39
C ARG A 103 -10.94 3.86 0.49
N VAL A 104 -9.92 4.57 0.93
CA VAL A 104 -8.64 4.69 0.23
C VAL A 104 -7.54 4.39 1.23
N ASN A 105 -6.78 3.33 0.98
CA ASN A 105 -5.63 2.99 1.80
C ASN A 105 -4.48 3.96 1.46
N VAL A 106 -4.02 4.68 2.45
CA VAL A 106 -2.90 5.63 2.38
C VAL A 106 -1.99 5.43 3.60
N PRO A 107 -1.41 4.25 3.73
CA PRO A 107 -0.55 3.92 4.87
C PRO A 107 0.61 4.91 4.96
N PHE A 108 1.09 5.19 6.17
CA PHE A 108 2.13 6.18 6.48
C PHE A 108 1.79 7.64 6.16
N ALA A 109 0.54 7.94 5.76
CA ALA A 109 0.08 9.32 5.68
C ALA A 109 -0.18 9.86 7.09
N GLU A 110 0.12 11.14 7.29
CA GLU A 110 -0.29 11.84 8.50
C GLU A 110 -1.57 12.63 8.23
N LYS A 111 -2.40 12.79 9.26
CA LYS A 111 -3.68 13.51 9.10
C LYS A 111 -3.49 14.94 8.59
N GLY A 112 -2.39 15.59 8.95
CA GLY A 112 -2.04 16.94 8.50
C GLY A 112 -1.66 17.04 7.02
N ASP A 113 -1.24 15.94 6.42
CA ASP A 113 -0.85 15.86 5.01
C ASP A 113 -2.02 15.59 4.06
N LEU A 114 -3.20 15.27 4.63
CA LEU A 114 -4.37 14.89 3.87
C LEU A 114 -5.26 16.08 3.58
N THR A 115 -5.56 16.30 2.30
CA THR A 115 -6.63 17.20 1.89
C THR A 115 -7.60 16.52 0.95
N LEU A 116 -8.89 16.86 1.08
CA LEU A 116 -9.98 16.26 0.34
C LEU A 116 -10.85 17.34 -0.28
N LYS A 117 -11.20 17.16 -1.55
CA LYS A 117 -12.19 17.99 -2.25
C LYS A 117 -13.07 17.14 -3.16
N LYS A 118 -14.39 17.36 -3.15
CA LYS A 118 -15.32 16.74 -4.10
C LYS A 118 -15.88 17.82 -5.04
N ILE A 119 -15.85 17.52 -6.35
CA ILE A 119 -16.42 18.38 -7.40
C ILE A 119 -17.20 17.47 -8.35
N GLY A 120 -18.52 17.58 -8.38
CA GLY A 120 -19.35 16.65 -9.15
C GLY A 120 -19.10 15.20 -8.76
N ILE A 121 -18.64 14.37 -9.71
CA ILE A 121 -18.26 12.98 -9.47
C ILE A 121 -16.76 12.80 -9.18
N GLU A 122 -16.00 13.88 -9.15
CA GLU A 122 -14.56 13.83 -8.89
C GLU A 122 -14.28 13.98 -7.39
N VAL A 123 -13.56 13.04 -6.84
CA VAL A 123 -12.98 13.12 -5.49
C VAL A 123 -11.49 13.34 -5.61
N ILE A 124 -11.04 14.50 -5.19
CA ILE A 124 -9.64 14.90 -5.21
C ILE A 124 -9.05 14.63 -3.84
N VAL A 125 -8.14 13.67 -3.77
CA VAL A 125 -7.37 13.34 -2.56
C VAL A 125 -5.93 13.80 -2.78
N ARG A 126 -5.40 14.55 -1.82
CA ARG A 126 -3.98 14.92 -1.78
C ARG A 126 -3.35 14.31 -0.53
N VAL A 127 -2.15 13.75 -0.70
CA VAL A 127 -1.30 13.25 0.38
C VAL A 127 0.07 13.89 0.20
N GLY A 128 0.43 14.81 1.07
CA GLY A 128 1.66 15.58 0.93
C GLY A 128 1.71 16.32 -0.42
N THR A 129 2.69 16.04 -1.25
CA THR A 129 2.88 16.64 -2.57
C THR A 129 2.10 15.95 -3.70
N GLN A 130 1.58 14.75 -3.45
CA GLN A 130 0.87 13.97 -4.48
C GLN A 130 -0.63 14.26 -4.47
N LYS A 131 -1.21 14.29 -5.64
CA LYS A 131 -2.65 14.54 -5.86
C LYS A 131 -3.21 13.47 -6.77
N ARG A 132 -4.32 12.86 -6.39
CA ARG A 132 -5.09 11.96 -7.23
C ARG A 132 -6.53 12.42 -7.35
N THR A 133 -7.10 12.30 -8.54
CA THR A 133 -8.53 12.43 -8.77
C THR A 133 -9.12 11.03 -8.95
N ILE A 134 -10.09 10.70 -8.11
CA ILE A 134 -10.83 9.43 -8.14
C ILE A 134 -12.21 9.75 -8.73
N MET A 135 -12.55 9.09 -9.83
CA MET A 135 -13.86 9.24 -10.46
C MET A 135 -14.87 8.32 -9.77
N LEU A 136 -15.91 8.89 -9.20
CA LEU A 136 -17.05 8.14 -8.68
C LEU A 136 -17.98 7.70 -9.83
N PRO A 137 -18.72 6.59 -9.65
CA PRO A 137 -19.78 6.24 -10.59
C PRO A 137 -20.78 7.39 -10.80
N PRO A 138 -21.29 7.59 -12.01
CA PRO A 138 -22.25 8.66 -12.32
C PRO A 138 -23.49 8.68 -11.40
N ALA A 139 -23.91 7.51 -10.90
CA ALA A 139 -24.99 7.38 -9.92
C ALA A 139 -24.76 8.18 -8.63
N LEU A 140 -23.51 8.52 -8.32
CA LEU A 140 -23.13 9.32 -7.14
C LEU A 140 -22.97 10.82 -7.46
N ALA A 141 -23.36 11.27 -8.65
CA ALA A 141 -23.30 12.69 -9.02
C ALA A 141 -24.14 13.59 -8.08
N ALA A 142 -25.31 13.08 -7.67
CA ALA A 142 -26.24 13.76 -6.74
C ALA A 142 -25.89 13.56 -5.26
N TYR A 143 -24.75 12.99 -4.94
CA TYR A 143 -24.32 12.77 -3.56
C TYR A 143 -23.31 13.84 -3.14
N SER A 144 -23.44 14.34 -1.92
CA SER A 144 -22.46 15.21 -1.27
C SER A 144 -21.62 14.46 -0.27
N ALA A 145 -20.37 14.88 -0.07
CA ALA A 145 -19.56 14.36 1.01
C ALA A 145 -20.16 14.79 2.36
N SER A 146 -20.58 13.84 3.17
CA SER A 146 -21.17 14.08 4.50
C SER A 146 -20.13 14.01 5.62
N GLY A 147 -18.94 13.49 5.33
CA GLY A 147 -17.83 13.43 6.29
C GLY A 147 -16.64 12.65 5.75
N ALA A 148 -15.50 12.87 6.39
CA ALA A 148 -14.30 12.09 6.15
C ALA A 148 -13.63 11.74 7.49
N ARG A 149 -13.08 10.53 7.58
CA ARG A 149 -12.32 10.03 8.72
C ARG A 149 -11.03 9.43 8.21
N PHE A 150 -9.94 9.70 8.91
CA PHE A 150 -8.66 9.04 8.68
C PHE A 150 -8.25 8.32 9.94
N GLU A 151 -8.04 7.02 9.85
CA GLU A 151 -7.68 6.13 10.94
C GLU A 151 -6.92 4.93 10.38
N ASP A 152 -5.89 4.50 11.08
CA ASP A 152 -5.07 3.32 10.75
C ASP A 152 -4.64 3.26 9.27
N GLY A 153 -4.17 4.40 8.72
CA GLY A 153 -3.71 4.49 7.33
C GLY A 153 -4.83 4.43 6.28
N THR A 154 -6.11 4.44 6.71
CA THR A 154 -7.25 4.40 5.79
C THR A 154 -8.03 5.71 5.84
N LEU A 155 -8.21 6.33 4.68
CA LEU A 155 -9.11 7.47 4.49
C LEU A 155 -10.49 6.95 4.09
N GLU A 156 -11.48 7.14 4.95
CA GLU A 156 -12.88 6.82 4.70
C GLU A 156 -13.64 8.10 4.41
N ILE A 157 -14.29 8.17 3.23
CA ILE A 157 -15.08 9.31 2.78
C ILE A 157 -16.53 8.85 2.62
N ARG A 158 -17.44 9.47 3.36
CA ARG A 158 -18.87 9.16 3.31
C ARG A 158 -19.60 10.15 2.45
N PHE A 159 -20.53 9.64 1.66
CA PHE A 159 -21.42 10.40 0.78
C PHE A 159 -22.87 10.08 1.09
N GLU A 160 -23.70 11.10 1.07
CA GLU A 160 -25.15 11.00 1.21
C GLU A 160 -25.85 11.70 0.05
N LYS A 161 -27.00 11.15 -0.36
CA LYS A 161 -27.78 11.72 -1.43
C LYS A 161 -28.31 13.08 -1.00
N ASN A 162 -28.15 14.11 -1.85
CA ASN A 162 -28.72 15.43 -1.60
C ASN A 162 -30.25 15.33 -1.54
N ARG A 163 -30.85 15.80 -0.45
CA ARG A 163 -32.31 15.80 -0.27
C ARG A 163 -33.03 16.79 -1.17
N ASP A 164 -32.30 17.77 -1.73
CA ASP A 164 -32.86 18.91 -2.49
C ASP A 164 -32.59 18.83 -4.02
N ALA A 165 -32.24 17.67 -4.55
CA ALA A 165 -32.12 17.49 -6.01
C ALA A 165 -33.47 17.07 -6.59
N HIS A 166 -34.32 18.06 -6.79
CA HIS A 166 -35.54 17.96 -7.61
C HIS A 166 -35.33 18.75 -8.89
#